data_2f7d3b8f6f58a88af63929e2b009dbba
#
_entry.id   2f7d3b8f6f58a88af63929e2b009dbba
#
_cell.length_a   1.000
_cell.length_b   1.000
_cell.length_c   1.000
_cell.angle_alpha   90.00
_cell.angle_beta   90.00
_cell.angle_gamma   90.00
#
_symmetry.space_group_name_H-M   'P 1'
#
loop_
_entity.id
_entity.type
_entity.pdbx_description
1 polymer ?
#
loop_
_entity_poly.entity_id
_entity_poly.type
_entity_poly.pdbx_seq_one_letter_code
_entity_poly.pdbx_strand_id
1 'polypeptide(L)'
;EPTKDIWFFEHPYPDGYKSYSRSKPLEIKEFDLEKAWWGGPSRKGRKTTENAWKVSAADIAARNYNLDCKNPHAVEVNHRDPAELMAEYQEISRQLAEAQSALKSELMLALGGQ
;
A
#
# COMPACT_ATOMS: atom_id res chain seq x y z
N GLU A 1 35.68 4.44 9.03
CA GLU A 1 35.08 5.48 8.17
C GLU A 1 33.70 5.85 8.68
N PRO A 2 33.31 7.13 8.63
CA PRO A 2 31.98 7.56 9.05
C PRO A 2 30.91 6.98 8.12
N THR A 3 29.72 6.71 8.67
CA THR A 3 28.57 6.22 7.92
C THR A 3 28.13 7.29 6.89
N LYS A 4 28.03 6.90 5.63
CA LYS A 4 27.60 7.79 4.53
C LYS A 4 26.13 7.65 4.23
N ASP A 5 25.63 6.44 4.27
CA ASP A 5 24.26 6.08 3.89
C ASP A 5 23.65 5.14 4.93
N ILE A 6 22.36 5.27 5.15
CA ILE A 6 21.56 4.44 6.04
C ILE A 6 20.49 3.78 5.20
N TRP A 7 20.39 2.45 5.29
CA TRP A 7 19.39 1.66 4.62
C TRP A 7 18.21 1.38 5.55
N PHE A 8 17.03 1.54 5.02
CA PHE A 8 15.77 1.19 5.65
C PHE A 8 15.12 0.05 4.89
N PHE A 9 14.49 -0.84 5.61
CA PHE A 9 13.68 -1.91 5.05
C PHE A 9 12.37 -1.97 5.83
N GLU A 10 11.26 -1.85 5.11
CA GLU A 10 9.93 -1.99 5.65
C GLU A 10 9.47 -3.44 5.48
N HIS A 11 9.31 -4.12 6.62
CA HIS A 11 8.86 -5.51 6.63
C HIS A 11 7.39 -5.59 6.21
N PRO A 12 7.07 -6.26 5.09
CA PRO A 12 5.69 -6.42 4.68
C PRO A 12 4.96 -7.40 5.61
N TYR A 13 3.71 -7.13 5.92
CA TYR A 13 2.88 -8.09 6.63
C TYR A 13 2.59 -9.30 5.74
N PRO A 14 2.55 -10.52 6.30
CA PRO A 14 2.08 -11.70 5.58
C PRO A 14 0.62 -11.52 5.12
N ASP A 15 0.24 -12.24 4.07
CA ASP A 15 -1.11 -12.18 3.53
C ASP A 15 -2.17 -12.45 4.61
N GLY A 16 -3.14 -11.55 4.69
CA GLY A 16 -4.21 -11.64 5.68
C GLY A 16 -3.86 -11.12 7.08
N TYR A 17 -2.64 -10.58 7.28
CA TYR A 17 -2.25 -9.93 8.52
C TYR A 17 -2.43 -8.41 8.42
N LYS A 18 -3.17 -7.83 9.36
CA LYS A 18 -3.25 -6.37 9.52
C LYS A 18 -2.27 -5.85 10.57
N SER A 19 -1.88 -6.72 11.49
CA SER A 19 -0.93 -6.45 12.56
C SER A 19 -0.49 -7.77 13.18
N TYR A 20 0.69 -7.76 13.82
CA TYR A 20 1.12 -8.86 14.67
C TYR A 20 0.39 -8.82 16.02
N SER A 21 0.14 -9.98 16.57
CA SER A 21 -0.56 -10.14 17.85
C SER A 21 -0.04 -11.37 18.59
N ARG A 22 -0.51 -11.59 19.81
CA ARG A 22 -0.14 -12.77 20.61
C ARG A 22 -0.53 -14.08 19.93
N SER A 23 -1.63 -14.10 19.19
CA SER A 23 -2.09 -15.27 18.42
C SER A 23 -1.48 -15.37 17.02
N LYS A 24 -0.88 -14.30 16.53
CA LYS A 24 -0.19 -14.21 15.24
C LYS A 24 1.16 -13.53 15.46
N PRO A 25 2.12 -14.22 16.12
CA PRO A 25 3.43 -13.65 16.40
C PRO A 25 4.28 -13.53 15.13
N LEU A 26 5.23 -12.61 15.15
CA LEU A 26 6.27 -12.50 14.13
C LEU A 26 7.19 -13.73 14.24
N GLU A 27 7.37 -14.46 13.15
CA GLU A 27 8.23 -15.63 13.07
C GLU A 27 9.55 -15.32 12.37
N ILE A 28 10.63 -16.00 12.76
CA ILE A 28 11.96 -15.77 12.20
C ILE A 28 12.04 -16.04 10.68
N LYS A 29 11.21 -16.92 10.16
CA LYS A 29 11.14 -17.23 8.72
C LYS A 29 10.62 -16.05 7.90
N GLU A 30 9.85 -15.13 8.49
CA GLU A 30 9.32 -13.97 7.80
C GLU A 30 10.42 -12.98 7.42
N PHE A 31 11.57 -13.04 8.11
CA PHE A 31 12.76 -12.24 7.79
C PHE A 31 13.60 -12.80 6.63
N ASP A 32 13.14 -13.81 5.93
CA ASP A 32 13.91 -14.38 4.82
C ASP A 32 14.04 -13.41 3.64
N LEU A 33 13.07 -12.50 3.47
CA LEU A 33 13.14 -11.41 2.49
C LEU A 33 14.28 -10.44 2.84
N GLU A 34 14.38 -10.01 4.09
CA GLU A 34 15.44 -9.12 4.57
C GLU A 34 16.80 -9.78 4.50
N LYS A 35 16.90 -11.06 4.88
CA LYS A 35 18.15 -11.82 4.80
C LYS A 35 18.65 -11.93 3.36
N ALA A 36 17.76 -12.21 2.41
CA ALA A 36 18.09 -12.27 0.99
C ALA A 36 18.53 -10.90 0.46
N TRP A 37 17.79 -9.83 0.82
CA TRP A 37 18.11 -8.46 0.44
C TRP A 37 19.42 -7.97 1.06
N TRP A 38 19.75 -8.39 2.29
CA TRP A 38 20.94 -7.96 3.01
C TRP A 38 22.26 -8.26 2.30
N GLY A 39 22.30 -9.30 1.46
CA GLY A 39 23.46 -9.66 0.66
C GLY A 39 24.58 -10.35 1.43
N GLY A 40 24.23 -11.05 2.52
CA GLY A 40 25.17 -11.84 3.33
C GLY A 40 26.23 -11.02 4.06
N PRO A 41 27.37 -11.65 4.46
CA PRO A 41 28.39 -10.99 5.26
C PRO A 41 29.06 -9.79 4.58
N SER A 42 29.11 -9.78 3.25
CA SER A 42 29.71 -8.69 2.47
C SER A 42 28.86 -7.42 2.45
N ARG A 43 27.58 -7.51 2.76
CA ARG A 43 26.59 -6.41 2.69
C ARG A 43 26.57 -5.70 1.33
N LYS A 44 27.06 -6.37 0.30
CA LYS A 44 27.11 -5.85 -1.08
C LYS A 44 25.88 -6.34 -1.85
N GLY A 45 25.39 -5.51 -2.75
CA GLY A 45 24.26 -5.86 -3.61
C GLY A 45 22.90 -5.43 -3.12
N ARG A 46 22.81 -4.76 -1.94
CA ARG A 46 21.57 -4.12 -1.51
C ARG A 46 21.10 -3.12 -2.55
N LYS A 47 19.83 -3.17 -2.90
CA LYS A 47 19.21 -2.29 -3.89
C LYS A 47 17.96 -1.65 -3.30
N THR A 48 17.61 -0.50 -3.82
CA THR A 48 16.31 0.12 -3.55
C THR A 48 15.21 -0.73 -4.19
N THR A 49 14.19 -1.06 -3.43
CA THR A 49 13.01 -1.82 -3.83
C THR A 49 11.76 -1.10 -3.30
N GLU A 50 10.58 -1.64 -3.53
CA GLU A 50 9.34 -1.10 -2.95
C GLU A 50 9.39 -1.02 -1.42
N ASN A 51 10.06 -1.98 -0.78
CA ASN A 51 10.16 -2.09 0.67
C ASN A 51 11.52 -1.61 1.22
N ALA A 52 12.47 -1.24 0.37
CA ALA A 52 13.82 -0.87 0.79
C ALA A 52 14.28 0.42 0.13
N TRP A 53 14.79 1.34 0.92
CA TRP A 53 15.32 2.62 0.45
C TRP A 53 16.55 3.04 1.24
N LYS A 54 17.22 4.03 0.71
CA LYS A 54 18.45 4.56 1.27
C LYS A 54 18.31 6.06 1.54
N VAL A 55 18.79 6.50 2.67
CA VAL A 55 18.84 7.91 3.07
C VAL A 55 20.27 8.28 3.41
N SER A 56 20.72 9.47 2.99
CA SER A 56 22.07 9.92 3.32
C SER A 56 22.19 10.26 4.80
N ALA A 57 23.37 10.05 5.37
CA ALA A 57 23.65 10.44 6.75
C ALA A 57 23.52 11.97 6.95
N ALA A 58 23.80 12.76 5.90
CA ALA A 58 23.64 14.21 5.93
C ALA A 58 22.17 14.63 6.08
N ASP A 59 21.25 13.97 5.36
CA ASP A 59 19.81 14.22 5.49
C ASP A 59 19.28 13.85 6.87
N ILE A 60 19.79 12.76 7.44
CA ILE A 60 19.44 12.35 8.80
C ILE A 60 19.96 13.40 9.82
N ALA A 61 21.18 13.89 9.65
CA ALA A 61 21.73 14.93 10.51
C ALA A 61 20.92 16.24 10.42
N ALA A 62 20.49 16.64 9.22
CA ALA A 62 19.65 17.82 9.00
C ALA A 62 18.28 17.70 9.71
N ARG A 63 17.80 16.47 9.95
CA ARG A 63 16.58 16.15 10.70
C ARG A 63 16.81 15.89 12.18
N ASN A 64 17.88 16.44 12.75
CA ASN A 64 18.28 16.21 14.13
C ASN A 64 18.45 14.71 14.49
N TYR A 65 19.03 13.94 13.56
CA TYR A 65 19.24 12.50 13.70
C TYR A 65 17.95 11.69 13.89
N ASN A 66 16.82 12.21 13.44
CA ASN A 66 15.56 11.49 13.45
C ASN A 66 15.56 10.41 12.36
N LEU A 67 15.51 9.14 12.78
CA LEU A 67 15.47 7.96 11.91
C LEU A 67 14.07 7.58 11.45
N ASP A 68 13.04 8.31 11.83
CA ASP A 68 11.66 8.07 11.35
C ASP A 68 11.51 8.56 9.90
N CYS A 69 12.06 7.78 8.99
CA CYS A 69 12.00 8.02 7.55
C CYS A 69 10.95 7.10 6.94
N LYS A 70 9.82 7.68 6.55
CA LYS A 70 8.76 6.93 5.85
C LYS A 70 9.25 6.39 4.52
N ASN A 71 8.70 5.25 4.10
CA ASN A 71 8.96 4.66 2.81
C ASN A 71 8.52 5.62 1.68
N PRO A 72 9.43 6.09 0.81
CA PRO A 72 9.09 7.00 -0.28
C PRO A 72 8.27 6.31 -1.39
N HIS A 73 8.23 4.98 -1.41
CA HIS A 73 7.46 4.17 -2.36
C HIS A 73 6.09 3.73 -1.79
N ALA A 74 5.81 4.04 -0.53
CA ALA A 74 4.51 3.77 0.05
C ALA A 74 3.44 4.56 -0.73
N VAL A 75 2.42 3.86 -1.20
CA VAL A 75 1.24 4.49 -1.79
C VAL A 75 0.59 5.30 -0.66
N GLU A 76 0.68 6.62 -0.75
CA GLU A 76 -0.14 7.46 0.12
C GLU A 76 -1.59 7.11 -0.17
N VAL A 77 -2.26 6.55 0.84
CA VAL A 77 -3.72 6.43 0.82
C VAL A 77 -4.24 7.86 0.96
N ASN A 78 -4.27 8.56 -0.16
CA ASN A 78 -4.85 9.89 -0.22
C ASN A 78 -6.36 9.69 -0.04
N HIS A 79 -6.85 10.00 1.14
CA HIS A 79 -8.27 10.04 1.39
C HIS A 79 -8.84 11.14 0.49
N ARG A 80 -9.53 10.74 -0.58
CA ARG A 80 -10.27 11.67 -1.43
C ARG A 80 -11.21 12.51 -0.57
N ASP A 81 -11.42 13.75 -1.00
CA ASP A 81 -12.39 14.62 -0.33
C ASP A 81 -13.74 13.88 -0.19
N PRO A 82 -14.30 13.77 1.01
CA PRO A 82 -15.60 13.14 1.23
C PRO A 82 -16.71 13.70 0.33
N ALA A 83 -16.63 14.98 -0.03
CA ALA A 83 -17.60 15.61 -0.92
C ALA A 83 -17.48 15.07 -2.36
N GLU A 84 -16.25 14.87 -2.86
CA GLU A 84 -16.02 14.27 -4.18
C GLU A 84 -16.49 12.82 -4.23
N LEU A 85 -16.19 12.04 -3.19
CA LEU A 85 -16.66 10.66 -3.07
C LEU A 85 -18.17 10.57 -3.03
N MET A 86 -18.83 11.48 -2.34
CA MET A 86 -20.29 11.53 -2.27
C MET A 86 -20.92 11.88 -3.63
N ALA A 87 -20.33 12.81 -4.36
CA ALA A 87 -20.78 13.18 -5.70
C ALA A 87 -20.63 11.99 -6.68
N GLU A 88 -19.51 11.30 -6.65
CA GLU A 88 -19.28 10.10 -7.45
C GLU A 88 -20.26 8.98 -7.11
N TYR A 89 -20.51 8.76 -5.82
CA TYR A 89 -21.50 7.79 -5.35
C TYR A 89 -22.91 8.10 -5.87
N GLN A 90 -23.34 9.36 -5.80
CA GLN A 90 -24.64 9.79 -6.29
C GLN A 90 -24.78 9.58 -7.81
N GLU A 91 -23.73 9.90 -8.58
CA GLU A 91 -23.74 9.72 -10.03
C GLU A 91 -23.81 8.23 -10.42
N ILE A 92 -23.01 7.38 -9.77
CA ILE A 92 -23.05 5.92 -10.01
C ILE A 92 -24.41 5.35 -9.62
N SER A 93 -24.98 5.80 -8.52
CA SER A 93 -26.33 5.36 -8.07
C SER A 93 -27.41 5.76 -9.06
N ARG A 94 -27.33 6.96 -9.66
CA ARG A 94 -28.25 7.41 -10.72
C ARG A 94 -28.13 6.53 -11.96
N GLN A 95 -26.92 6.28 -12.43
CA GLN A 95 -26.65 5.43 -13.60
C GLN A 95 -27.17 4.01 -13.38
N LEU A 96 -26.99 3.46 -12.19
CA LEU A 96 -27.53 2.15 -11.82
C LEU A 96 -29.05 2.13 -11.88
N ALA A 97 -29.71 3.14 -11.32
CA ALA A 97 -31.17 3.24 -11.34
C ALA A 97 -31.73 3.35 -12.77
N GLU A 98 -31.05 4.11 -13.64
CA GLU A 98 -31.42 4.23 -15.06
C GLU A 98 -31.25 2.91 -15.79
N ALA A 99 -30.14 2.20 -15.61
CA ALA A 99 -29.89 0.90 -16.19
C ALA A 99 -30.92 -0.15 -15.71
N GLN A 100 -31.27 -0.16 -14.45
CA GLN A 100 -32.29 -1.03 -13.88
C GLN A 100 -33.71 -0.73 -14.46
N SER A 101 -34.03 0.55 -14.64
CA SER A 101 -35.28 0.99 -15.21
C SER A 101 -35.40 0.60 -16.69
N ALA A 102 -34.33 0.79 -17.47
CA ALA A 102 -34.27 0.36 -18.87
C ALA A 102 -34.43 -1.14 -19.00
N LEU A 103 -33.71 -1.92 -18.22
CA LEU A 103 -33.83 -3.39 -18.21
C LEU A 103 -35.25 -3.84 -17.85
N LYS A 104 -35.85 -3.20 -16.84
CA LYS A 104 -37.24 -3.49 -16.45
C LYS A 104 -38.24 -3.21 -17.60
N SER A 105 -38.05 -2.11 -18.32
CA SER A 105 -38.89 -1.73 -19.46
C SER A 105 -38.74 -2.72 -20.59
N GLU A 106 -37.52 -3.11 -20.93
CA GLU A 106 -37.27 -4.13 -21.97
C GLU A 106 -37.87 -5.48 -21.59
N LEU A 107 -37.74 -5.89 -20.33
CA LEU A 107 -38.32 -7.13 -19.84
C LEU A 107 -39.87 -7.11 -19.94
N MET A 108 -40.47 -5.98 -19.56
CA MET A 108 -41.94 -5.82 -19.69
C MET A 108 -42.40 -5.88 -21.15
N LEU A 109 -41.64 -5.27 -22.08
CA LEU A 109 -41.95 -5.36 -23.52
C LEU A 109 -41.79 -6.79 -24.02
N ALA A 110 -40.77 -7.50 -23.62
CA ALA A 110 -40.54 -8.89 -24.00
C ALA A 110 -41.63 -9.85 -23.47
N LEU A 111 -42.11 -9.61 -22.24
CA LEU A 111 -43.16 -10.43 -21.62
C LEU A 111 -44.57 -10.03 -22.03
N GLY A 112 -44.80 -8.77 -22.43
CA GLY A 112 -46.11 -8.27 -22.88
C GLY A 112 -46.39 -8.44 -24.39
N GLY A 113 -45.44 -8.97 -25.14
CA GLY A 113 -45.53 -9.20 -26.57
C GLY A 113 -46.07 -10.60 -26.97
N GLN A 114 -46.75 -11.30 -26.07
CA GLN A 114 -47.50 -12.53 -26.40
C GLN A 114 -48.97 -12.27 -26.37
#